data_5aa007a822db48b75a8c21bad8d1c036
#
_entry.id   5aa007a822db48b75a8c21bad8d1c036
#
_cell.length_a   1.000
_cell.length_b   1.000
_cell.length_c   1.000
_cell.angle_alpha   90.00
_cell.angle_beta   90.00
_cell.angle_gamma   90.00
#
_symmetry.space_group_name_H-M   'P 1'
#
loop_
_entity.id
_entity.type
_entity.pdbx_description
1 polymer ?
#
loop_
_entity_poly.entity_id
_entity_poly.type
_entity_poly.pdbx_seq_one_letter_code
_entity_poly.pdbx_strand_id
1 'polypeptide(L)'
;DLQAEATVDFLTNELGIKSLALVHDQSIYGEGLANAVKEKFEAAGGTVTSIQGINRGESDYSAILSSLIADNPEAVYFGGMDAEGMKVVVQLRQANYTGVFFGPDGIKSQPSYADAAGAAAEGSYMTFGAVGGATGYDTFLAAYQAKYGGDPVAYGPGSYDAATILLQAADKVATVDADGNLVIGRKALADAVRSAPFEGVTGQLEFNEVGDLKVASISVFEVVDGTITPVKEYNFGE
;
A
#
# COMPACT_ATOMS: atom_id res chain seq x y z
N ASP A 1 7.01 7.59 -4.45
CA ASP A 1 7.56 6.54 -3.69
C ASP A 1 7.49 6.69 -2.17
N LEU A 2 6.36 7.25 -1.73
CA LEU A 2 6.13 7.61 -0.33
C LEU A 2 6.03 6.38 0.58
N GLN A 3 5.53 5.25 0.06
CA GLN A 3 5.48 4.01 0.84
C GLN A 3 6.88 3.52 1.21
N ALA A 4 7.83 3.56 0.27
CA ALA A 4 9.21 3.17 0.54
C ALA A 4 9.88 4.11 1.56
N GLU A 5 9.56 5.41 1.50
CA GLU A 5 10.06 6.39 2.46
C GLU A 5 9.52 6.14 3.87
N ALA A 6 8.21 5.97 4.01
CA ALA A 6 7.58 5.62 5.29
C ALA A 6 8.11 4.28 5.85
N THR A 7 8.29 3.27 4.97
CA THR A 7 8.86 1.97 5.35
C THR A 7 10.25 2.10 5.91
N VAL A 8 11.13 2.82 5.21
CA VAL A 8 12.54 2.96 5.61
C VAL A 8 12.66 3.78 6.88
N ASP A 9 11.92 4.89 6.98
CA ASP A 9 11.91 5.69 8.21
C ASP A 9 11.45 4.85 9.41
N PHE A 10 10.38 4.08 9.27
CA PHE A 10 9.87 3.23 10.34
C PHE A 10 10.87 2.12 10.72
N LEU A 11 11.45 1.42 9.74
CA LEU A 11 12.46 0.39 10.00
C LEU A 11 13.68 0.94 10.73
N THR A 12 14.19 2.11 10.29
CA THR A 12 15.45 2.65 10.81
C THR A 12 15.27 3.43 12.12
N ASN A 13 14.26 4.30 12.20
CA ASN A 13 14.10 5.25 13.29
C ASN A 13 13.19 4.73 14.42
N GLU A 14 12.16 3.93 14.10
CA GLU A 14 11.26 3.39 15.12
C GLU A 14 11.73 2.01 15.60
N LEU A 15 12.14 1.12 14.68
CA LEU A 15 12.56 -0.24 15.03
C LEU A 15 14.07 -0.41 15.17
N GLY A 16 14.87 0.56 14.72
CA GLY A 16 16.35 0.51 14.82
C GLY A 16 17.01 -0.53 13.93
N ILE A 17 16.34 -1.00 12.88
CA ILE A 17 16.81 -2.04 11.94
C ILE A 17 17.99 -1.52 11.13
N LYS A 18 19.04 -2.34 11.03
CA LYS A 18 20.29 -2.03 10.33
C LYS A 18 20.60 -3.00 9.19
N SER A 19 19.99 -4.18 9.20
CA SER A 19 20.16 -5.19 8.14
C SER A 19 18.80 -5.67 7.62
N LEU A 20 18.65 -5.65 6.29
CA LEU A 20 17.40 -5.92 5.58
C LEU A 20 17.64 -6.90 4.44
N ALA A 21 16.83 -7.95 4.36
CA ALA A 21 16.70 -8.75 3.15
C ALA A 21 15.39 -8.40 2.44
N LEU A 22 15.39 -8.47 1.11
CA LEU A 22 14.22 -8.15 0.29
C LEU A 22 13.80 -9.35 -0.55
N VAL A 23 12.51 -9.59 -0.64
CA VAL A 23 11.93 -10.56 -1.55
C VAL A 23 10.75 -9.92 -2.27
N HIS A 24 10.56 -10.20 -3.57
CA HIS A 24 9.49 -9.61 -4.36
C HIS A 24 8.85 -10.62 -5.32
N ASP A 25 7.60 -10.37 -5.70
CA ASP A 25 6.78 -11.24 -6.54
C ASP A 25 7.04 -11.09 -8.05
N GLN A 26 8.11 -10.41 -8.42
CA GLN A 26 8.54 -10.13 -9.82
C GLN A 26 7.49 -9.35 -10.64
N SER A 27 6.45 -8.81 -10.01
CA SER A 27 5.60 -7.82 -10.67
C SER A 27 6.30 -6.47 -10.74
N ILE A 28 5.91 -5.64 -11.72
CA ILE A 28 6.40 -4.24 -11.82
C ILE A 28 6.17 -3.48 -10.50
N TYR A 29 5.04 -3.74 -9.83
CA TYR A 29 4.70 -3.16 -8.54
C TYR A 29 5.61 -3.68 -7.43
N GLY A 30 5.68 -4.99 -7.22
CA GLY A 30 6.42 -5.58 -6.10
C GLY A 30 7.93 -5.39 -6.21
N GLU A 31 8.50 -5.61 -7.40
CA GLU A 31 9.91 -5.36 -7.69
C GLU A 31 10.25 -3.86 -7.59
N GLY A 32 9.37 -2.99 -8.11
CA GLY A 32 9.55 -1.54 -8.03
C GLY A 32 9.63 -1.04 -6.59
N LEU A 33 8.71 -1.48 -5.73
CA LEU A 33 8.73 -1.11 -4.30
C LEU A 33 9.93 -1.70 -3.56
N ALA A 34 10.29 -2.97 -3.82
CA ALA A 34 11.46 -3.58 -3.19
C ALA A 34 12.75 -2.83 -3.55
N ASN A 35 12.92 -2.44 -4.82
CA ASN A 35 14.06 -1.64 -5.24
C ASN A 35 14.07 -0.24 -4.61
N ALA A 36 12.93 0.42 -4.51
CA ALA A 36 12.82 1.72 -3.87
C ALA A 36 13.14 1.68 -2.36
N VAL A 37 12.67 0.64 -1.66
CA VAL A 37 13.03 0.39 -0.25
C VAL A 37 14.53 0.13 -0.14
N LYS A 38 15.13 -0.69 -1.03
CA LYS A 38 16.56 -0.95 -1.06
C LYS A 38 17.35 0.35 -1.15
N GLU A 39 17.09 1.16 -2.17
CA GLU A 39 17.82 2.41 -2.41
C GLU A 39 17.75 3.37 -1.21
N LYS A 40 16.54 3.56 -0.67
CA LYS A 40 16.34 4.44 0.48
C LYS A 40 16.98 3.88 1.77
N PHE A 41 16.90 2.56 1.99
CA PHE A 41 17.49 1.93 3.18
C PHE A 41 19.01 2.00 3.17
N GLU A 42 19.66 1.76 2.02
CA GLU A 42 21.09 1.93 1.84
C GLU A 42 21.52 3.40 1.98
N ALA A 43 20.73 4.34 1.45
CA ALA A 43 20.96 5.78 1.61
C ALA A 43 20.85 6.24 3.09
N ALA A 44 20.00 5.58 3.88
CA ALA A 44 19.88 5.81 5.32
C ALA A 44 20.99 5.14 6.16
N GLY A 45 21.97 4.47 5.50
CA GLY A 45 23.09 3.80 6.14
C GLY A 45 22.81 2.36 6.58
N GLY A 46 21.69 1.77 6.20
CA GLY A 46 21.37 0.36 6.40
C GLY A 46 22.12 -0.55 5.42
N THR A 47 22.18 -1.84 5.74
CA THR A 47 22.79 -2.86 4.89
C THR A 47 21.71 -3.77 4.31
N VAL A 48 21.65 -3.87 2.97
CA VAL A 48 20.82 -4.87 2.30
C VAL A 48 21.64 -6.14 2.12
N THR A 49 21.23 -7.23 2.78
CA THR A 49 21.95 -8.50 2.77
C THR A 49 21.66 -9.33 1.53
N SER A 50 20.42 -9.29 1.03
CA SER A 50 19.99 -10.05 -0.15
C SER A 50 18.76 -9.41 -0.78
N ILE A 51 18.60 -9.62 -2.09
CA ILE A 51 17.34 -9.36 -2.80
C ILE A 51 17.03 -10.56 -3.71
N GLN A 52 15.80 -11.10 -3.63
CA GLN A 52 15.37 -12.29 -4.35
C GLN A 52 13.99 -12.10 -4.97
N GLY A 53 13.78 -12.69 -6.15
CA GLY A 53 12.46 -12.75 -6.79
C GLY A 53 11.82 -14.12 -6.57
N ILE A 54 10.51 -14.15 -6.30
CA ILE A 54 9.71 -15.38 -6.27
C ILE A 54 8.71 -15.39 -7.43
N ASN A 55 8.37 -16.58 -7.94
CA ASN A 55 7.34 -16.70 -8.95
C ASN A 55 5.95 -16.71 -8.32
N ARG A 56 5.07 -15.88 -8.82
CA ARG A 56 3.68 -15.84 -8.35
C ARG A 56 2.97 -17.16 -8.60
N GLY A 57 2.12 -17.54 -7.65
CA GLY A 57 1.28 -18.75 -7.74
C GLY A 57 1.96 -20.04 -7.27
N GLU A 58 3.26 -20.05 -7.00
CA GLU A 58 3.92 -21.20 -6.39
C GLU A 58 3.42 -21.43 -4.95
N SER A 59 3.49 -22.65 -4.50
CA SER A 59 3.08 -23.02 -3.13
C SER A 59 4.24 -23.08 -2.15
N ASP A 60 5.47 -23.23 -2.65
CA ASP A 60 6.67 -23.43 -1.84
C ASP A 60 7.79 -22.49 -2.29
N TYR A 61 8.22 -21.63 -1.39
CA TYR A 61 9.30 -20.67 -1.51
C TYR A 61 10.48 -21.00 -0.58
N SER A 62 10.44 -22.12 0.14
CA SER A 62 11.35 -22.45 1.24
C SER A 62 12.84 -22.40 0.84
N ALA A 63 13.18 -22.83 -0.37
CA ALA A 63 14.55 -22.80 -0.86
C ALA A 63 15.08 -21.35 -1.01
N ILE A 64 14.28 -20.48 -1.63
CA ILE A 64 14.62 -19.06 -1.81
C ILE A 64 14.67 -18.36 -0.45
N LEU A 65 13.68 -18.59 0.42
CA LEU A 65 13.61 -17.95 1.73
C LEU A 65 14.74 -18.40 2.65
N SER A 66 15.14 -19.68 2.61
CA SER A 66 16.31 -20.17 3.36
C SER A 66 17.60 -19.47 2.93
N SER A 67 17.78 -19.25 1.63
CA SER A 67 18.92 -18.46 1.12
C SER A 67 18.83 -17.00 1.52
N LEU A 68 17.62 -16.41 1.47
CA LEU A 68 17.36 -15.02 1.83
C LEU A 68 17.76 -14.69 3.27
N ILE A 69 17.46 -15.60 4.20
CA ILE A 69 17.70 -15.39 5.64
C ILE A 69 19.05 -15.96 6.12
N ALA A 70 19.90 -16.49 5.22
CA ALA A 70 21.16 -17.14 5.59
C ALA A 70 22.12 -16.20 6.35
N ASP A 71 22.12 -14.91 6.01
CA ASP A 71 22.94 -13.89 6.67
C ASP A 71 22.25 -13.29 7.92
N ASN A 72 21.15 -13.91 8.38
CA ASN A 72 20.38 -13.53 9.56
C ASN A 72 20.00 -12.04 9.59
N PRO A 73 19.30 -11.50 8.56
CA PRO A 73 18.87 -10.12 8.53
C PRO A 73 17.90 -9.82 9.69
N GLU A 74 17.92 -8.59 10.20
CA GLU A 74 17.02 -8.16 11.29
C GLU A 74 15.59 -8.00 10.79
N ALA A 75 15.41 -7.69 9.48
CA ALA A 75 14.10 -7.60 8.84
C ALA A 75 14.10 -8.24 7.44
N VAL A 76 12.91 -8.70 7.02
CA VAL A 76 12.59 -9.07 5.64
C VAL A 76 11.49 -8.15 5.13
N TYR A 77 11.74 -7.46 4.04
CA TYR A 77 10.71 -6.73 3.30
C TYR A 77 10.23 -7.57 2.12
N PHE A 78 8.92 -7.71 1.99
CA PHE A 78 8.26 -8.35 0.86
C PHE A 78 7.61 -7.31 -0.05
N GLY A 79 7.96 -7.30 -1.32
CA GLY A 79 7.30 -6.49 -2.37
C GLY A 79 6.31 -7.34 -3.17
N GLY A 80 5.00 -7.14 -2.97
CA GLY A 80 3.99 -7.91 -3.68
C GLY A 80 2.61 -7.87 -3.03
N MET A 81 1.77 -8.85 -3.36
CA MET A 81 0.39 -8.93 -2.94
C MET A 81 0.17 -9.97 -1.81
N ASP A 82 -0.99 -9.92 -1.18
CA ASP A 82 -1.40 -10.71 -0.02
C ASP A 82 -1.28 -12.24 -0.22
N ALA A 83 -1.63 -12.73 -1.40
CA ALA A 83 -1.60 -14.17 -1.69
C ALA A 83 -0.18 -14.79 -1.57
N GLU A 84 0.85 -14.08 -2.03
CA GLU A 84 2.25 -14.46 -1.90
C GLU A 84 2.80 -14.04 -0.53
N GLY A 85 2.48 -12.84 -0.06
CA GLY A 85 2.94 -12.30 1.23
C GLY A 85 2.58 -13.20 2.39
N MET A 86 1.36 -13.73 2.41
CA MET A 86 0.90 -14.71 3.40
C MET A 86 1.78 -15.98 3.39
N LYS A 87 2.04 -16.55 2.21
CA LYS A 87 2.90 -17.74 2.09
C LYS A 87 4.34 -17.46 2.52
N VAL A 88 4.87 -16.30 2.14
CA VAL A 88 6.24 -15.89 2.49
C VAL A 88 6.38 -15.79 4.01
N VAL A 89 5.49 -15.07 4.71
CA VAL A 89 5.60 -14.93 6.17
C VAL A 89 5.44 -16.28 6.88
N VAL A 90 4.48 -17.12 6.45
CA VAL A 90 4.29 -18.47 7.01
C VAL A 90 5.55 -19.31 6.86
N GLN A 91 6.16 -19.34 5.68
CA GLN A 91 7.35 -20.16 5.42
C GLN A 91 8.61 -19.60 6.10
N LEU A 92 8.72 -18.28 6.27
CA LEU A 92 9.76 -17.67 7.10
C LEU A 92 9.65 -18.11 8.57
N ARG A 93 8.45 -18.12 9.13
CA ARG A 93 8.23 -18.59 10.52
C ARG A 93 8.47 -20.11 10.65
N GLN A 94 8.12 -20.92 9.64
CA GLN A 94 8.46 -22.34 9.58
C GLN A 94 9.96 -22.60 9.51
N ALA A 95 10.72 -21.69 8.89
CA ALA A 95 12.18 -21.71 8.90
C ALA A 95 12.81 -21.14 10.20
N ASN A 96 11.99 -20.88 11.23
CA ASN A 96 12.37 -20.29 12.51
C ASN A 96 12.94 -18.85 12.40
N TYR A 97 12.64 -18.12 11.34
CA TYR A 97 12.98 -16.72 11.25
C TYR A 97 12.07 -15.90 12.17
N THR A 98 12.67 -15.17 13.12
CA THR A 98 11.97 -14.37 14.12
C THR A 98 12.12 -12.86 13.92
N GLY A 99 12.86 -12.45 12.88
CA GLY A 99 13.02 -11.03 12.53
C GLY A 99 11.73 -10.37 12.07
N VAL A 100 11.78 -9.07 11.90
CA VAL A 100 10.65 -8.26 11.44
C VAL A 100 10.25 -8.67 10.02
N PHE A 101 8.95 -8.80 9.76
CA PHE A 101 8.40 -8.91 8.41
C PHE A 101 7.64 -7.62 8.08
N PHE A 102 7.96 -7.03 6.94
CA PHE A 102 7.35 -5.79 6.48
C PHE A 102 6.92 -5.93 5.01
N GLY A 103 5.76 -5.38 4.66
CA GLY A 103 5.30 -5.34 3.28
C GLY A 103 4.54 -4.07 2.91
N PRO A 104 4.19 -3.91 1.63
CA PRO A 104 3.46 -2.75 1.13
C PRO A 104 1.95 -2.86 1.38
N ASP A 105 1.20 -1.88 0.85
CA ASP A 105 -0.26 -1.87 0.84
C ASP A 105 -0.90 -3.12 0.22
N GLY A 106 -0.19 -3.78 -0.69
CA GLY A 106 -0.63 -5.03 -1.33
C GLY A 106 -0.86 -6.19 -0.38
N ILE A 107 -0.26 -6.17 0.84
CA ILE A 107 -0.52 -7.19 1.86
C ILE A 107 -1.52 -6.74 2.93
N LYS A 108 -2.01 -5.50 2.89
CA LYS A 108 -2.96 -5.00 3.90
C LYS A 108 -4.36 -5.55 3.67
N SER A 109 -4.55 -6.80 4.05
CA SER A 109 -5.83 -7.49 3.96
C SER A 109 -6.07 -8.35 5.20
N GLN A 110 -7.12 -8.03 5.96
CA GLN A 110 -7.45 -8.82 7.14
C GLN A 110 -7.74 -10.28 6.76
N PRO A 111 -8.65 -10.60 5.81
CA PRO A 111 -8.98 -12.00 5.53
C PRO A 111 -7.91 -12.75 4.75
N SER A 112 -7.26 -12.13 3.76
CA SER A 112 -6.35 -12.87 2.86
C SER A 112 -4.87 -12.81 3.26
N TYR A 113 -4.52 -11.96 4.23
CA TYR A 113 -3.19 -11.94 4.82
C TYR A 113 -3.21 -12.31 6.31
N ALA A 114 -3.77 -11.47 7.19
CA ALA A 114 -3.66 -11.67 8.63
C ALA A 114 -4.38 -12.96 9.10
N ASP A 115 -5.65 -13.14 8.73
CA ASP A 115 -6.41 -14.32 9.11
C ASP A 115 -5.87 -15.59 8.44
N ALA A 116 -5.47 -15.51 7.17
CA ALA A 116 -4.94 -16.65 6.42
C ALA A 116 -3.56 -17.10 6.90
N ALA A 117 -2.68 -16.18 7.31
CA ALA A 117 -1.38 -16.52 7.89
C ALA A 117 -1.48 -16.89 9.39
N GLY A 118 -2.54 -16.46 10.08
CA GLY A 118 -2.76 -16.72 11.49
C GLY A 118 -1.59 -16.23 12.35
N ALA A 119 -1.13 -17.06 13.28
CA ALA A 119 -0.03 -16.70 14.19
C ALA A 119 1.28 -16.31 13.48
N ALA A 120 1.49 -16.69 12.22
CA ALA A 120 2.67 -16.32 11.46
C ALA A 120 2.70 -14.84 11.07
N ALA A 121 1.52 -14.20 10.96
CA ALA A 121 1.42 -12.78 10.65
C ALA A 121 1.68 -11.87 11.85
N GLU A 122 1.65 -12.40 13.08
CA GLU A 122 1.83 -11.60 14.29
C GLU A 122 3.14 -10.82 14.27
N GLY A 123 3.09 -9.52 14.60
CA GLY A 123 4.22 -8.60 14.53
C GLY A 123 4.68 -8.28 13.10
N SER A 124 3.88 -8.59 12.08
CA SER A 124 4.15 -8.11 10.72
C SER A 124 3.69 -6.67 10.56
N TYR A 125 4.46 -5.90 9.81
CA TYR A 125 4.15 -4.51 9.49
C TYR A 125 3.78 -4.33 8.02
N MET A 126 2.98 -3.32 7.72
CA MET A 126 2.60 -2.96 6.36
C MET A 126 2.27 -1.47 6.22
N THR A 127 2.56 -0.91 5.05
CA THR A 127 2.12 0.45 4.72
C THR A 127 0.75 0.45 4.05
N PHE A 128 0.02 1.55 4.20
CA PHE A 128 -1.18 1.84 3.42
C PHE A 128 -1.42 3.35 3.35
N GLY A 129 -2.03 3.84 2.27
CA GLY A 129 -2.52 5.21 2.22
C GLY A 129 -3.46 5.48 3.39
N ALA A 130 -3.25 6.57 4.12
CA ALA A 130 -4.12 6.91 5.23
C ALA A 130 -5.55 7.16 4.72
N VAL A 131 -6.52 6.52 5.36
CA VAL A 131 -7.95 6.70 5.09
C VAL A 131 -8.66 6.92 6.41
N GLY A 132 -9.52 7.92 6.47
CA GLY A 132 -10.27 8.26 7.68
C GLY A 132 -9.86 9.62 8.23
N GLY A 133 -10.66 10.12 9.21
CA GLY A 133 -10.47 11.44 9.79
C GLY A 133 -10.95 12.61 8.91
N ALA A 134 -11.28 12.38 7.64
CA ALA A 134 -11.90 13.38 6.79
C ALA A 134 -13.38 13.60 7.14
N THR A 135 -13.84 14.83 6.99
CA THR A 135 -15.21 15.25 7.39
C THR A 135 -16.33 14.41 6.75
N GLY A 136 -16.11 13.83 5.58
CA GLY A 136 -17.09 13.02 4.86
C GLY A 136 -17.03 11.51 5.15
N TYR A 137 -15.99 11.03 5.83
CA TYR A 137 -15.73 9.59 5.97
C TYR A 137 -16.83 8.86 6.74
N ASP A 138 -17.23 9.35 7.88
CA ASP A 138 -18.26 8.71 8.72
C ASP A 138 -19.62 8.63 8.01
N THR A 139 -19.97 9.67 7.25
CA THR A 139 -21.20 9.68 6.44
C THR A 139 -21.14 8.64 5.31
N PHE A 140 -19.98 8.55 4.64
CA PHE A 140 -19.73 7.52 3.62
C PHE A 140 -19.82 6.12 4.22
N LEU A 141 -19.16 5.89 5.35
CA LEU A 141 -19.13 4.58 6.03
C LEU A 141 -20.55 4.14 6.41
N ALA A 142 -21.32 5.01 7.04
CA ALA A 142 -22.71 4.72 7.43
C ALA A 142 -23.59 4.40 6.22
N ALA A 143 -23.46 5.16 5.13
CA ALA A 143 -24.19 4.91 3.88
C ALA A 143 -23.79 3.60 3.22
N TYR A 144 -22.49 3.28 3.22
CA TYR A 144 -21.96 2.04 2.68
C TYR A 144 -22.48 0.82 3.45
N GLN A 145 -22.37 0.85 4.79
CA GLN A 145 -22.89 -0.21 5.67
C GLN A 145 -24.39 -0.43 5.51
N ALA A 146 -25.18 0.65 5.44
CA ALA A 146 -26.61 0.56 5.22
C ALA A 146 -26.97 -0.10 3.88
N LYS A 147 -26.17 0.13 2.84
CA LYS A 147 -26.43 -0.39 1.49
C LYS A 147 -25.90 -1.82 1.28
N TYR A 148 -24.74 -2.15 1.84
CA TYR A 148 -24.02 -3.39 1.53
C TYR A 148 -23.91 -4.36 2.71
N GLY A 149 -24.31 -3.95 3.93
CA GLY A 149 -24.36 -4.82 5.11
C GLY A 149 -23.02 -5.08 5.80
N GLY A 150 -21.95 -4.33 5.44
CA GLY A 150 -20.62 -4.46 6.03
C GLY A 150 -19.73 -3.28 5.70
N ASP A 151 -18.49 -3.31 6.18
CA ASP A 151 -17.51 -2.24 5.95
C ASP A 151 -16.94 -2.29 4.53
N PRO A 152 -16.53 -1.12 3.96
CA PRO A 152 -15.81 -1.10 2.70
C PRO A 152 -14.46 -1.79 2.84
N VAL A 153 -14.03 -2.49 1.78
CA VAL A 153 -12.65 -3.00 1.69
C VAL A 153 -11.63 -1.84 1.68
N ALA A 154 -10.36 -2.15 1.95
CA ALA A 154 -9.31 -1.15 2.16
C ALA A 154 -9.28 -0.02 1.12
N TYR A 155 -9.44 -0.34 -0.17
CA TYR A 155 -9.44 0.65 -1.26
C TYR A 155 -10.81 1.28 -1.55
N GLY A 156 -11.88 0.89 -0.85
CA GLY A 156 -13.25 1.34 -1.10
C GLY A 156 -13.42 2.87 -1.06
N PRO A 157 -12.99 3.55 0.01
CA PRO A 157 -13.11 5.01 0.13
C PRO A 157 -12.36 5.75 -0.99
N GLY A 158 -11.10 5.39 -1.24
CA GLY A 158 -10.31 6.00 -2.33
C GLY A 158 -10.89 5.76 -3.71
N SER A 159 -11.47 4.58 -3.97
CA SER A 159 -12.16 4.28 -5.23
C SER A 159 -13.44 5.11 -5.40
N TYR A 160 -14.16 5.36 -4.31
CA TYR A 160 -15.32 6.24 -4.29
C TYR A 160 -14.93 7.68 -4.68
N ASP A 161 -13.86 8.21 -4.07
CA ASP A 161 -13.35 9.54 -4.39
C ASP A 161 -12.87 9.62 -5.84
N ALA A 162 -12.09 8.65 -6.30
CA ALA A 162 -11.60 8.61 -7.68
C ALA A 162 -12.75 8.61 -8.70
N ALA A 163 -13.80 7.82 -8.46
CA ALA A 163 -14.97 7.81 -9.32
C ALA A 163 -15.72 9.15 -9.28
N THR A 164 -15.86 9.75 -8.11
CA THR A 164 -16.57 11.02 -7.92
C THR A 164 -15.84 12.18 -8.63
N ILE A 165 -14.51 12.25 -8.47
CA ILE A 165 -13.68 13.26 -9.16
C ILE A 165 -13.82 13.13 -10.69
N LEU A 166 -13.73 11.90 -11.21
CA LEU A 166 -13.86 11.65 -12.65
C LEU A 166 -15.23 12.04 -13.18
N LEU A 167 -16.30 11.71 -12.46
CA LEU A 167 -17.67 12.06 -12.87
C LEU A 167 -17.90 13.57 -12.84
N GLN A 168 -17.44 14.26 -11.80
CA GLN A 168 -17.54 15.71 -11.71
C GLN A 168 -16.70 16.43 -12.77
N ALA A 169 -15.49 15.93 -13.07
CA ALA A 169 -14.65 16.47 -14.12
C ALA A 169 -15.28 16.24 -15.51
N ALA A 170 -15.85 15.05 -15.74
CA ALA A 170 -16.56 14.74 -16.97
C ALA A 170 -17.77 15.66 -17.21
N ASP A 171 -18.57 15.90 -16.18
CA ASP A 171 -19.72 16.83 -16.25
C ASP A 171 -19.30 18.25 -16.66
N LYS A 172 -18.13 18.72 -16.22
CA LYS A 172 -17.59 20.04 -16.57
C LYS A 172 -17.15 20.16 -18.03
N VAL A 173 -16.65 19.07 -18.64
CA VAL A 173 -16.01 19.11 -19.97
C VAL A 173 -16.75 18.36 -21.06
N ALA A 174 -17.79 17.62 -20.69
CA ALA A 174 -18.60 16.90 -21.64
C ALA A 174 -19.36 17.85 -22.58
N THR A 175 -19.43 17.48 -23.85
CA THR A 175 -20.22 18.16 -24.88
C THR A 175 -21.10 17.14 -25.61
N VAL A 176 -22.12 17.61 -26.30
CA VAL A 176 -22.94 16.78 -27.16
C VAL A 176 -22.66 17.15 -28.61
N ASP A 177 -22.33 16.19 -29.45
CA ASP A 177 -22.09 16.42 -30.88
C ASP A 177 -23.38 16.61 -31.68
N ALA A 178 -23.24 16.86 -32.98
CA ALA A 178 -24.38 17.10 -33.86
C ALA A 178 -25.31 15.89 -34.01
N ASP A 179 -24.82 14.70 -33.72
CA ASP A 179 -25.55 13.42 -33.78
C ASP A 179 -26.18 13.03 -32.45
N GLY A 180 -26.00 13.86 -31.40
CA GLY A 180 -26.54 13.61 -30.07
C GLY A 180 -25.66 12.71 -29.18
N ASN A 181 -24.42 12.42 -29.59
CA ASN A 181 -23.51 11.61 -28.80
C ASN A 181 -22.76 12.44 -27.74
N LEU A 182 -22.56 11.87 -26.55
CA LEU A 182 -21.73 12.48 -25.52
C LEU A 182 -20.25 12.35 -25.91
N VAL A 183 -19.55 13.48 -25.93
CA VAL A 183 -18.12 13.56 -26.25
C VAL A 183 -17.36 14.10 -25.06
N ILE A 184 -16.36 13.35 -24.59
CA ILE A 184 -15.46 13.73 -23.50
C ILE A 184 -14.02 13.68 -24.00
N GLY A 185 -13.38 14.84 -24.16
CA GLY A 185 -11.98 14.93 -24.58
C GLY A 185 -11.04 14.46 -23.48
N ARG A 186 -10.18 13.46 -23.77
CA ARG A 186 -9.26 12.89 -22.76
C ARG A 186 -8.36 13.94 -22.09
N LYS A 187 -7.79 14.87 -22.87
CA LYS A 187 -6.96 15.95 -22.34
C LYS A 187 -7.79 16.91 -21.47
N ALA A 188 -8.95 17.32 -21.94
CA ALA A 188 -9.84 18.20 -21.19
C ALA A 188 -10.27 17.57 -19.84
N LEU A 189 -10.59 16.28 -19.84
CA LEU A 189 -10.91 15.53 -18.62
C LEU A 189 -9.71 15.51 -17.65
N ALA A 190 -8.51 15.18 -18.12
CA ALA A 190 -7.31 15.14 -17.30
C ALA A 190 -6.97 16.54 -16.71
N ASP A 191 -7.10 17.58 -17.50
CA ASP A 191 -6.89 18.96 -17.07
C ASP A 191 -7.96 19.38 -16.04
N ALA A 192 -9.22 18.97 -16.23
CA ALA A 192 -10.30 19.25 -15.29
C ALA A 192 -10.11 18.55 -13.93
N VAL A 193 -9.63 17.29 -13.91
CA VAL A 193 -9.29 16.58 -12.67
C VAL A 193 -8.21 17.31 -11.88
N ARG A 194 -7.22 17.89 -12.56
CA ARG A 194 -6.10 18.59 -11.91
C ARG A 194 -6.39 20.07 -11.56
N SER A 195 -7.50 20.62 -12.06
CA SER A 195 -7.73 22.07 -12.04
C SER A 195 -8.13 22.66 -10.70
N ALA A 196 -8.59 21.85 -9.76
CA ALA A 196 -9.09 22.32 -8.46
C ALA A 196 -8.98 21.24 -7.39
N PRO A 197 -8.84 21.64 -6.12
CA PRO A 197 -8.98 20.73 -4.99
C PRO A 197 -10.36 20.06 -4.98
N PHE A 198 -10.40 18.82 -4.52
CA PHE A 198 -11.61 18.05 -4.32
C PHE A 198 -11.71 17.63 -2.86
N GLU A 199 -12.87 17.88 -2.24
CA GLU A 199 -13.17 17.40 -0.87
C GLU A 199 -13.76 16.00 -0.96
N GLY A 200 -12.91 15.00 -0.72
CA GLY A 200 -13.26 13.59 -0.75
C GLY A 200 -13.61 13.03 0.63
N VAL A 201 -14.07 11.79 0.63
CA VAL A 201 -14.28 11.03 1.89
C VAL A 201 -12.95 10.58 2.50
N THR A 202 -11.87 10.60 1.72
CA THR A 202 -10.49 10.33 2.19
C THR A 202 -9.72 11.60 2.55
N GLY A 203 -10.29 12.77 2.38
CA GLY A 203 -9.68 14.08 2.66
C GLY A 203 -9.67 15.00 1.47
N GLN A 204 -8.94 16.09 1.60
CA GLN A 204 -8.72 17.02 0.49
C GLN A 204 -7.71 16.44 -0.50
N LEU A 205 -8.13 16.32 -1.75
CA LEU A 205 -7.31 15.79 -2.84
C LEU A 205 -6.98 16.92 -3.80
N GLU A 206 -5.71 17.22 -3.95
CA GLU A 206 -5.17 18.18 -4.91
C GLU A 206 -3.98 17.56 -5.65
N PHE A 207 -3.98 17.67 -6.98
CA PHE A 207 -2.96 17.05 -7.81
C PHE A 207 -1.94 18.07 -8.32
N ASN A 208 -0.69 17.66 -8.43
CA ASN A 208 0.38 18.42 -9.07
C ASN A 208 0.35 18.28 -10.60
N GLU A 209 1.31 18.88 -11.29
CA GLU A 209 1.38 18.88 -12.75
C GLU A 209 1.54 17.50 -13.38
N VAL A 210 2.16 16.56 -12.66
CA VAL A 210 2.36 15.17 -13.11
C VAL A 210 1.23 14.23 -12.71
N GLY A 211 0.31 14.70 -11.83
CA GLY A 211 -0.87 13.95 -11.41
C GLY A 211 -0.72 13.23 -10.06
N ASP A 212 0.35 13.49 -9.33
CA ASP A 212 0.50 13.01 -7.95
C ASP A 212 -0.26 13.93 -6.98
N LEU A 213 -0.66 13.38 -5.83
CA LEU A 213 -1.21 14.19 -4.74
C LEU A 213 -0.15 15.15 -4.20
N LYS A 214 -0.52 16.42 -4.01
CA LYS A 214 0.36 17.43 -3.38
C LYS A 214 0.61 17.13 -1.91
N VAL A 215 -0.39 16.61 -1.23
CA VAL A 215 -0.30 16.13 0.16
C VAL A 215 -0.78 14.70 0.18
N ALA A 216 -0.01 13.83 0.77
CA ALA A 216 -0.38 12.43 0.94
C ALA A 216 0.03 11.94 2.33
N SER A 217 -0.76 11.07 2.92
CA SER A 217 -0.43 10.42 4.18
C SER A 217 -0.30 8.92 3.97
N ILE A 218 0.76 8.35 4.54
CA ILE A 218 1.00 6.90 4.58
C ILE A 218 0.98 6.46 6.04
N SER A 219 0.11 5.52 6.36
CA SER A 219 0.09 4.89 7.67
C SER A 219 0.85 3.56 7.64
N VAL A 220 1.58 3.28 8.71
CA VAL A 220 2.12 1.96 9.02
C VAL A 220 1.15 1.26 9.96
N PHE A 221 0.89 0.00 9.67
CA PHE A 221 0.04 -0.89 10.45
C PHE A 221 0.89 -2.06 10.95
N GLU A 222 0.45 -2.65 12.05
CA GLU A 222 1.01 -3.86 12.65
C GLU A 222 -0.11 -4.89 12.84
N VAL A 223 0.21 -6.16 12.71
CA VAL A 223 -0.70 -7.23 13.13
C VAL A 223 -0.48 -7.47 14.63
N VAL A 224 -1.48 -7.14 15.43
CA VAL A 224 -1.49 -7.27 16.88
C VAL A 224 -2.71 -8.11 17.30
N ASP A 225 -2.48 -9.20 18.02
CA ASP A 225 -3.55 -10.14 18.40
C ASP A 225 -4.41 -10.58 17.19
N GLY A 226 -3.74 -10.82 16.05
CA GLY A 226 -4.37 -11.22 14.80
C GLY A 226 -5.08 -10.08 14.04
N THR A 227 -5.05 -8.85 14.52
CA THR A 227 -5.78 -7.71 13.91
C THR A 227 -4.82 -6.68 13.34
N ILE A 228 -5.05 -6.23 12.10
CA ILE A 228 -4.28 -5.16 11.46
C ILE A 228 -4.64 -3.82 12.12
N THR A 229 -3.71 -3.25 12.88
CA THR A 229 -3.88 -2.06 13.72
C THR A 229 -2.94 -0.94 13.29
N PRO A 230 -3.39 0.33 13.15
CA PRO A 230 -2.50 1.44 12.80
C PRO A 230 -1.55 1.76 13.95
N VAL A 231 -0.27 2.00 13.64
CA VAL A 231 0.78 2.31 14.64
C VAL A 231 1.49 3.64 14.40
N LYS A 232 1.59 4.09 13.14
CA LYS A 232 2.26 5.36 12.82
C LYS A 232 1.67 5.96 11.55
N GLU A 233 1.61 7.29 11.48
CA GLU A 233 1.23 8.02 10.27
C GLU A 233 2.35 8.97 9.87
N TYR A 234 2.63 9.02 8.58
CA TYR A 234 3.60 9.90 7.93
C TYR A 234 2.86 10.82 6.97
N ASN A 235 3.11 12.12 7.07
CA ASN A 235 2.53 13.12 6.19
C ASN A 235 3.60 13.65 5.24
N PHE A 236 3.31 13.68 3.96
CA PHE A 236 4.19 14.10 2.88
C PHE A 236 3.56 15.25 2.08
N GLY A 237 4.39 16.19 1.66
CA GLY A 237 3.98 17.38 0.93
C GLY A 237 3.83 18.60 1.83
N GLU A 238 3.66 19.77 1.21
CA GLU A 238 3.44 21.08 1.87
C GLU A 238 1.97 21.48 1.78
#